data_807f9b1f39444d55c24e479ed917a71a
#
_entry.id   807f9b1f39444d55c24e479ed917a71a
#
_cell.length_a   1.000
_cell.length_b   1.000
_cell.length_c   1.000
_cell.angle_alpha   90.00
_cell.angle_beta   90.00
_cell.angle_gamma   90.00
#
_symmetry.space_group_name_H-M   'P 1'
#
loop_
_entity.id
_entity.type
_entity.pdbx_description
1 polymer ?
#
loop_
_entity_poly.entity_id
_entity_poly.type
_entity_poly.pdbx_seq_one_letter_code
_entity_poly.pdbx_strand_id
1 'polypeptide(L)'
;LTAPHPQLIAIGSIDPQTRGIKGAIAEIERAVKQLGMKAINLEPGFGSPPLKADDALLFPLYDVCDQLGVPVCLMSGPTSPALEFTDPAPLARVARAFPRLPIVCYHGFYPYVNEVIGIAFRYENIHLVPDMYIFLPGGNYYVEAANGFLADQLLFGTSYPFRAMGQTVEDYLRLGFRDAVIERIMHGNAERVLRLGV
;
A
#
# COMPACT_ATOMS: atom_id res chain seq x y z
N LEU A 1 1.63 21.58 3.42
CA LEU A 1 2.19 21.55 2.05
C LEU A 1 1.13 21.27 0.98
N THR A 2 0.14 20.41 1.24
CA THR A 2 -0.91 20.04 0.28
C THR A 2 -2.11 21.01 0.28
N ALA A 3 -2.34 21.77 1.34
CA ALA A 3 -3.51 22.64 1.49
C ALA A 3 -3.79 23.60 0.30
N PRO A 4 -2.78 24.21 -0.37
CA PRO A 4 -3.01 25.04 -1.54
C PRO A 4 -3.22 24.23 -2.84
N HIS A 5 -3.15 22.92 -2.80
CA HIS A 5 -3.20 22.02 -3.94
C HIS A 5 -4.25 20.93 -3.73
N PRO A 6 -5.53 21.18 -4.03
CA PRO A 6 -6.62 20.23 -3.75
C PRO A 6 -6.50 18.91 -4.51
N GLN A 7 -5.72 18.87 -5.59
CA GLN A 7 -5.38 17.65 -6.32
C GLN A 7 -4.38 16.74 -5.59
N LEU A 8 -3.72 17.22 -4.51
CA LEU A 8 -2.77 16.45 -3.72
C LEU A 8 -3.43 15.91 -2.45
N ILE A 9 -3.40 14.62 -2.29
CA ILE A 9 -3.94 13.90 -1.12
C ILE A 9 -2.79 13.44 -0.25
N ALA A 10 -2.79 13.89 1.01
CA ALA A 10 -1.71 13.55 1.94
C ALA A 10 -1.93 12.21 2.63
N ILE A 11 -0.83 11.48 2.80
CA ILE A 11 -0.73 10.25 3.59
C ILE A 11 0.27 10.50 4.71
N GLY A 12 -0.09 10.13 5.95
CA GLY A 12 0.79 10.28 7.11
C GLY A 12 1.77 9.12 7.23
N SER A 13 3.03 9.39 7.57
CA SER A 13 4.00 8.32 7.88
C SER A 13 4.29 8.29 9.36
N ILE A 14 4.26 7.11 9.94
CA ILE A 14 4.39 6.87 11.38
C ILE A 14 5.45 5.82 11.66
N ASP A 15 6.37 6.13 12.57
CA ASP A 15 7.34 5.18 13.09
C ASP A 15 7.10 4.95 14.60
N PRO A 16 6.59 3.77 15.00
CA PRO A 16 6.35 3.45 16.41
C PRO A 16 7.64 3.30 17.23
N GLN A 17 8.76 2.99 16.59
CA GLN A 17 10.04 2.82 17.27
C GLN A 17 10.60 4.15 17.75
N THR A 18 10.39 5.24 16.99
CA THR A 18 10.84 6.59 17.37
C THR A 18 9.97 7.22 18.45
N ARG A 19 8.64 7.05 18.37
CA ARG A 19 7.69 7.75 19.26
C ARG A 19 7.10 6.88 20.36
N GLY A 20 7.37 5.58 20.35
CA GLY A 20 6.66 4.57 21.13
C GLY A 20 5.20 4.44 20.71
N ILE A 21 4.54 3.38 21.15
CA ILE A 21 3.16 3.05 20.72
C ILE A 21 2.17 4.17 21.03
N LYS A 22 2.19 4.73 22.25
CA LYS A 22 1.28 5.81 22.65
C LYS A 22 1.47 7.06 21.79
N GLY A 23 2.73 7.43 21.51
CA GLY A 23 3.04 8.56 20.65
C GLY A 23 2.64 8.34 19.19
N ALA A 24 2.82 7.12 18.68
CA ALA A 24 2.43 6.74 17.34
C ALA A 24 0.89 6.78 17.18
N ILE A 25 0.13 6.25 18.13
CA ILE A 25 -1.34 6.31 18.12
C ILE A 25 -1.82 7.78 18.14
N ALA A 26 -1.29 8.60 19.03
CA ALA A 26 -1.66 10.02 19.11
C ALA A 26 -1.37 10.76 17.79
N GLU A 27 -0.27 10.43 17.12
CA GLU A 27 0.09 11.04 15.83
C GLU A 27 -0.82 10.53 14.69
N ILE A 28 -1.21 9.25 14.68
CA ILE A 28 -2.22 8.73 13.74
C ILE A 28 -3.54 9.50 13.90
N GLU A 29 -4.01 9.64 15.13
CA GLU A 29 -5.24 10.38 15.40
C GLU A 29 -5.15 11.85 14.97
N ARG A 30 -4.02 12.50 15.24
CA ARG A 30 -3.77 13.89 14.80
C ARG A 30 -3.74 13.99 13.27
N ALA A 31 -3.03 13.09 12.60
CA ALA A 31 -2.90 13.06 11.16
C ALA A 31 -4.26 12.91 10.46
N VAL A 32 -5.10 12.01 10.96
CA VAL A 32 -6.42 11.75 10.38
C VAL A 32 -7.43 12.83 10.78
N LYS A 33 -7.60 13.09 12.09
CA LYS A 33 -8.69 13.95 12.61
C LYS A 33 -8.41 15.45 12.42
N GLN A 34 -7.15 15.88 12.52
CA GLN A 34 -6.80 17.31 12.47
C GLN A 34 -6.22 17.75 11.12
N LEU A 35 -5.43 16.87 10.46
CA LEU A 35 -4.79 17.18 9.19
C LEU A 35 -5.54 16.62 7.97
N GLY A 36 -6.56 15.79 8.18
CA GLY A 36 -7.37 15.22 7.10
C GLY A 36 -6.64 14.23 6.20
N MET A 37 -5.56 13.62 6.69
CA MET A 37 -4.81 12.61 5.94
C MET A 37 -5.69 11.38 5.68
N LYS A 38 -5.56 10.79 4.49
CA LYS A 38 -6.48 9.76 3.99
C LYS A 38 -5.99 8.33 4.20
N ALA A 39 -4.72 8.16 4.57
CA ALA A 39 -4.13 6.87 4.93
C ALA A 39 -2.93 7.07 5.85
N ILE A 40 -2.45 5.99 6.44
CA ILE A 40 -1.25 5.95 7.28
C ILE A 40 -0.23 5.00 6.67
N ASN A 41 0.98 5.49 6.43
CA ASN A 41 2.10 4.70 5.96
C ASN A 41 2.92 4.16 7.14
N LEU A 42 3.26 2.88 7.07
CA LEU A 42 4.17 2.19 7.98
C LEU A 42 5.27 1.51 7.17
N GLU A 43 6.49 1.58 7.67
CA GLU A 43 7.69 1.03 7.01
C GLU A 43 8.41 0.04 7.92
N PRO A 44 7.75 -1.04 8.38
CA PRO A 44 8.30 -1.92 9.40
C PRO A 44 9.63 -2.55 9.01
N GLY A 45 9.76 -3.02 7.76
CA GLY A 45 10.99 -3.64 7.25
C GLY A 45 12.16 -2.67 7.08
N PHE A 46 11.93 -1.36 7.20
CA PHE A 46 12.95 -0.31 7.06
C PHE A 46 13.34 0.32 8.42
N GLY A 47 12.71 -0.12 9.50
CA GLY A 47 13.01 0.35 10.85
C GLY A 47 14.35 -0.15 11.40
N SER A 48 14.72 0.32 12.58
CA SER A 48 15.95 -0.11 13.28
C SER A 48 15.63 -0.46 14.75
N PRO A 49 15.57 -1.77 15.09
CA PRO A 49 15.68 -2.95 14.20
C PRO A 49 14.49 -3.06 13.24
N PRO A 50 14.64 -3.75 12.09
CA PRO A 50 13.53 -4.00 11.18
C PRO A 50 12.50 -4.94 11.82
N LEU A 51 11.21 -4.73 11.51
CA LEU A 51 10.09 -5.51 12.01
C LEU A 51 9.38 -6.20 10.84
N LYS A 52 8.76 -7.35 11.09
CA LYS A 52 7.83 -7.97 10.15
C LYS A 52 6.47 -7.27 10.22
N ALA A 53 5.69 -7.34 9.13
CA ALA A 53 4.38 -6.70 9.07
C ALA A 53 3.43 -7.13 10.20
N ASP A 54 3.58 -8.34 10.73
CA ASP A 54 2.77 -8.89 11.82
C ASP A 54 3.44 -8.84 13.19
N ASP A 55 4.46 -8.00 13.36
CA ASP A 55 5.04 -7.77 14.69
C ASP A 55 3.99 -7.23 15.66
N ALA A 56 4.01 -7.75 16.89
CA ALA A 56 3.03 -7.39 17.93
C ALA A 56 2.99 -5.88 18.23
N LEU A 57 4.11 -5.17 18.00
CA LEU A 57 4.23 -3.73 18.17
C LEU A 57 3.31 -2.96 17.21
N LEU A 58 2.99 -3.51 16.04
CA LEU A 58 2.21 -2.84 14.99
C LEU A 58 0.70 -3.05 15.14
N PHE A 59 0.25 -4.09 15.83
CA PHE A 59 -1.18 -4.41 15.95
C PHE A 59 -2.02 -3.26 16.55
N PRO A 60 -1.57 -2.53 17.58
CA PRO A 60 -2.30 -1.35 18.07
C PRO A 60 -2.42 -0.24 17.03
N LEU A 61 -1.47 -0.14 16.08
CA LEU A 61 -1.54 0.85 15.00
C LEU A 61 -2.54 0.43 13.91
N TYR A 62 -2.60 -0.85 13.59
CA TYR A 62 -3.63 -1.37 12.69
C TYR A 62 -5.04 -1.18 13.29
N ASP A 63 -5.19 -1.47 14.59
CA ASP A 63 -6.46 -1.32 15.29
C ASP A 63 -6.97 0.13 15.26
N VAL A 64 -6.13 1.11 15.55
CA VAL A 64 -6.55 2.52 15.50
C VAL A 64 -6.86 2.97 14.07
N CYS A 65 -6.16 2.50 13.06
CA CYS A 65 -6.47 2.79 11.65
C CYS A 65 -7.82 2.16 11.24
N ASP A 66 -8.10 0.91 11.63
CA ASP A 66 -9.40 0.26 11.40
C ASP A 66 -10.54 1.02 12.07
N GLN A 67 -10.37 1.45 13.33
CA GLN A 67 -11.35 2.25 14.06
C GLN A 67 -11.60 3.63 13.41
N LEU A 68 -10.56 4.26 12.88
CA LEU A 68 -10.67 5.54 12.17
C LEU A 68 -11.18 5.38 10.74
N GLY A 69 -11.23 4.15 10.23
CA GLY A 69 -11.69 3.83 8.89
C GLY A 69 -10.74 4.32 7.79
N VAL A 70 -9.44 4.42 8.07
CA VAL A 70 -8.42 4.82 7.11
C VAL A 70 -7.51 3.63 6.75
N PRO A 71 -7.10 3.49 5.48
CA PRO A 71 -6.19 2.44 5.06
C PRO A 71 -4.81 2.55 5.72
N VAL A 72 -4.14 1.41 5.86
CA VAL A 72 -2.71 1.34 6.14
C VAL A 72 -1.95 1.04 4.86
N CYS A 73 -0.94 1.85 4.56
CA CYS A 73 0.01 1.61 3.50
C CYS A 73 1.25 0.95 4.09
N LEU A 74 1.64 -0.22 3.60
CA LEU A 74 2.83 -0.94 4.04
C LEU A 74 3.92 -0.85 2.99
N MET A 75 5.03 -0.24 3.38
CA MET A 75 6.23 -0.20 2.55
C MET A 75 6.92 -1.56 2.54
N SER A 76 7.30 -2.00 1.36
CA SER A 76 8.07 -3.23 1.14
C SER A 76 9.12 -3.00 0.06
N GLY A 77 9.80 -4.05 -0.37
CA GLY A 77 10.67 -4.02 -1.55
C GLY A 77 12.13 -4.37 -1.28
N PRO A 78 12.90 -4.58 -2.34
CA PRO A 78 14.27 -5.14 -2.27
C PRO A 78 15.31 -4.16 -1.73
N THR A 79 14.94 -2.90 -1.49
CA THR A 79 15.83 -1.88 -0.92
C THR A 79 15.76 -1.82 0.61
N SER A 80 14.95 -2.68 1.24
CA SER A 80 14.93 -2.83 2.70
C SER A 80 16.29 -3.33 3.21
N PRO A 81 16.66 -3.03 4.46
CA PRO A 81 17.92 -3.50 5.07
C PRO A 81 18.08 -5.02 5.05
N ALA A 82 16.95 -5.75 5.17
CA ALA A 82 16.92 -7.21 5.13
C ALA A 82 15.63 -7.68 4.46
N LEU A 83 15.76 -8.40 3.35
CA LEU A 83 14.64 -8.77 2.48
C LEU A 83 13.59 -9.63 3.18
N GLU A 84 14.01 -10.46 4.14
CA GLU A 84 13.10 -11.32 4.95
C GLU A 84 12.10 -10.54 5.80
N PHE A 85 12.32 -9.23 6.04
CA PHE A 85 11.37 -8.37 6.73
C PHE A 85 10.31 -7.77 5.79
N THR A 86 10.49 -7.94 4.49
CA THR A 86 9.51 -7.58 3.45
C THR A 86 8.85 -8.79 2.80
N ASP A 87 9.02 -9.97 3.38
CA ASP A 87 8.29 -11.19 3.03
C ASP A 87 6.77 -10.96 3.23
N PRO A 88 5.92 -11.28 2.25
CA PRO A 88 4.48 -11.06 2.37
C PRO A 88 3.75 -12.08 3.25
N ALA A 89 4.34 -13.20 3.65
CA ALA A 89 3.66 -14.21 4.46
C ALA A 89 3.07 -13.66 5.77
N PRO A 90 3.74 -12.77 6.53
CA PRO A 90 3.15 -12.10 7.70
C PRO A 90 1.90 -11.27 7.40
N LEU A 91 1.78 -10.73 6.18
CA LEU A 91 0.64 -9.92 5.75
C LEU A 91 -0.69 -10.66 5.86
N ALA A 92 -0.71 -11.97 5.59
CA ALA A 92 -1.92 -12.80 5.72
C ALA A 92 -2.48 -12.82 7.15
N ARG A 93 -1.61 -12.74 8.18
CA ARG A 93 -2.04 -12.67 9.58
C ARG A 93 -2.69 -11.33 9.90
N VAL A 94 -2.12 -10.23 9.40
CA VAL A 94 -2.68 -8.88 9.58
C VAL A 94 -4.03 -8.77 8.85
N ALA A 95 -4.10 -9.18 7.59
CA ALA A 95 -5.32 -9.14 6.79
C ALA A 95 -6.49 -9.92 7.45
N ARG A 96 -6.20 -11.07 8.03
CA ARG A 96 -7.17 -11.89 8.75
C ARG A 96 -7.61 -11.28 10.08
N ALA A 97 -6.68 -10.62 10.80
CA ALA A 97 -6.98 -9.98 12.08
C ALA A 97 -7.83 -8.72 11.91
N PHE A 98 -7.64 -7.99 10.81
CA PHE A 98 -8.32 -6.74 10.48
C PHE A 98 -9.03 -6.81 9.12
N PRO A 99 -10.11 -7.60 8.97
CA PRO A 99 -10.71 -7.87 7.67
C PRO A 99 -11.39 -6.64 7.03
N ARG A 100 -11.66 -5.58 7.80
CA ARG A 100 -12.24 -4.32 7.30
C ARG A 100 -11.20 -3.26 6.99
N LEU A 101 -9.96 -3.43 7.47
CA LEU A 101 -8.86 -2.50 7.24
C LEU A 101 -8.29 -2.71 5.83
N PRO A 102 -8.41 -1.74 4.90
CA PRO A 102 -7.70 -1.83 3.64
C PRO A 102 -6.19 -1.73 3.89
N ILE A 103 -5.43 -2.66 3.35
CA ILE A 103 -3.98 -2.70 3.44
C ILE A 103 -3.41 -2.51 2.04
N VAL A 104 -2.73 -1.39 1.83
CA VAL A 104 -2.14 -0.99 0.55
C VAL A 104 -0.66 -1.37 0.57
N CYS A 105 -0.29 -2.30 -0.29
CA CYS A 105 1.06 -2.89 -0.35
C CYS A 105 1.91 -2.14 -1.37
N TYR A 106 2.74 -1.21 -0.91
CA TYR A 106 3.66 -0.46 -1.77
C TYR A 106 4.76 -1.38 -2.33
N HIS A 107 5.22 -1.05 -3.53
CA HIS A 107 6.16 -1.85 -4.31
C HIS A 107 5.67 -3.28 -4.62
N GLY A 108 4.37 -3.55 -4.38
CA GLY A 108 3.75 -4.85 -4.62
C GLY A 108 4.38 -6.01 -3.85
N PHE A 109 5.19 -5.73 -2.84
CA PHE A 109 6.03 -6.74 -2.17
C PHE A 109 7.03 -7.43 -3.10
N TYR A 110 7.48 -6.75 -4.17
CA TYR A 110 8.53 -7.27 -5.03
C TYR A 110 9.79 -7.60 -4.20
N PRO A 111 10.47 -8.73 -4.43
CA PRO A 111 10.33 -9.67 -5.55
C PRO A 111 9.33 -10.84 -5.32
N TYR A 112 8.57 -10.88 -4.25
CA TYR A 112 7.65 -11.97 -3.87
C TYR A 112 6.30 -11.89 -4.61
N VAL A 113 6.35 -11.75 -5.93
CA VAL A 113 5.19 -11.41 -6.77
C VAL A 113 4.07 -12.45 -6.67
N ASN A 114 4.41 -13.74 -6.83
CA ASN A 114 3.42 -14.82 -6.81
C ASN A 114 2.80 -15.00 -5.43
N GLU A 115 3.62 -14.89 -4.38
CA GLU A 115 3.21 -15.04 -2.98
C GLU A 115 2.20 -13.96 -2.60
N VAL A 116 2.50 -12.68 -2.92
CA VAL A 116 1.59 -11.58 -2.59
C VAL A 116 0.31 -11.61 -3.41
N ILE A 117 0.37 -12.04 -4.68
CA ILE A 117 -0.82 -12.26 -5.52
C ILE A 117 -1.72 -13.33 -4.88
N GLY A 118 -1.14 -14.44 -4.42
CA GLY A 118 -1.88 -15.49 -3.71
C GLY A 118 -2.53 -14.99 -2.41
N ILE A 119 -1.85 -14.12 -1.67
CA ILE A 119 -2.40 -13.49 -0.46
C ILE A 119 -3.53 -12.53 -0.81
N ALA A 120 -3.35 -11.66 -1.81
CA ALA A 120 -4.38 -10.74 -2.27
C ALA A 120 -5.62 -11.48 -2.81
N PHE A 121 -5.43 -12.59 -3.52
CA PHE A 121 -6.53 -13.45 -3.95
C PHE A 121 -7.37 -13.99 -2.76
N ARG A 122 -6.71 -14.31 -1.66
CA ARG A 122 -7.37 -14.86 -0.46
C ARG A 122 -8.03 -13.79 0.40
N TYR A 123 -7.50 -12.57 0.41
CA TYR A 123 -7.92 -11.47 1.29
C TYR A 123 -8.26 -10.22 0.49
N GLU A 124 -9.55 -9.92 0.36
CA GLU A 124 -10.06 -8.79 -0.44
C GLU A 124 -9.63 -7.42 0.08
N ASN A 125 -9.22 -7.32 1.35
CA ASN A 125 -8.72 -6.11 1.95
C ASN A 125 -7.24 -5.81 1.64
N ILE A 126 -6.57 -6.67 0.86
CA ILE A 126 -5.20 -6.43 0.37
C ILE A 126 -5.25 -5.77 -0.99
N HIS A 127 -4.54 -4.65 -1.13
CA HIS A 127 -4.43 -3.88 -2.36
C HIS A 127 -2.96 -3.73 -2.75
N LEU A 128 -2.61 -3.97 -4.00
CA LEU A 128 -1.23 -3.98 -4.49
C LEU A 128 -0.93 -2.72 -5.30
N VAL A 129 0.18 -2.07 -5.01
CA VAL A 129 0.76 -0.96 -5.80
C VAL A 129 2.15 -1.39 -6.27
N PRO A 130 2.26 -2.15 -7.37
CA PRO A 130 3.57 -2.61 -7.83
C PRO A 130 4.46 -1.49 -8.38
N ASP A 131 3.87 -0.34 -8.72
CA ASP A 131 4.54 0.88 -9.17
C ASP A 131 5.66 0.62 -10.21
N MET A 132 6.91 1.06 -9.96
CA MET A 132 8.02 0.82 -10.90
C MET A 132 8.41 -0.65 -11.04
N TYR A 133 8.09 -1.49 -10.05
CA TYR A 133 8.47 -2.90 -10.04
C TYR A 133 7.63 -3.75 -11.02
N ILE A 134 6.50 -3.23 -11.50
CA ILE A 134 5.70 -3.91 -12.54
C ILE A 134 6.47 -4.08 -13.85
N PHE A 135 7.49 -3.24 -14.09
CA PHE A 135 8.34 -3.28 -15.28
C PHE A 135 9.56 -4.21 -15.14
N LEU A 136 9.74 -4.84 -13.99
CA LEU A 136 10.84 -5.75 -13.72
C LEU A 136 10.47 -7.21 -14.00
N PRO A 137 11.46 -8.13 -14.05
CA PRO A 137 11.20 -9.56 -14.24
C PRO A 137 10.13 -10.09 -13.26
N GLY A 138 9.12 -10.78 -13.77
CA GLY A 138 7.98 -11.27 -12.99
C GLY A 138 6.86 -10.24 -12.79
N GLY A 139 7.07 -8.96 -13.12
CA GLY A 139 6.05 -7.91 -12.97
C GLY A 139 4.83 -8.10 -13.86
N ASN A 140 4.96 -8.84 -14.98
CA ASN A 140 3.83 -9.25 -15.83
C ASN A 140 2.75 -10.02 -15.06
N TYR A 141 3.09 -10.75 -14.00
CA TYR A 141 2.10 -11.48 -13.20
C TYR A 141 1.10 -10.57 -12.48
N TYR A 142 1.47 -9.34 -12.12
CA TYR A 142 0.50 -8.36 -11.62
C TYR A 142 -0.53 -7.99 -12.70
N VAL A 143 -0.10 -7.84 -13.96
CA VAL A 143 -0.99 -7.54 -15.09
C VAL A 143 -1.94 -8.70 -15.35
N GLU A 144 -1.41 -9.93 -15.37
CA GLU A 144 -2.21 -11.14 -15.54
C GLU A 144 -3.25 -11.29 -14.43
N ALA A 145 -2.85 -11.11 -13.17
CA ALA A 145 -3.73 -11.17 -12.01
C ALA A 145 -4.81 -10.09 -12.05
N ALA A 146 -4.46 -8.85 -12.42
CA ALA A 146 -5.42 -7.75 -12.55
C ALA A 146 -6.40 -7.96 -13.70
N ASN A 147 -5.95 -8.54 -14.81
CA ASN A 147 -6.83 -8.94 -15.90
C ASN A 147 -7.76 -10.11 -15.53
N GLY A 148 -7.46 -10.83 -14.47
CA GLY A 148 -8.23 -11.96 -13.94
C GLY A 148 -9.04 -11.54 -12.70
N PHE A 149 -8.52 -11.86 -11.54
CA PHE A 149 -9.23 -11.83 -10.25
C PHE A 149 -8.85 -10.67 -9.33
N LEU A 150 -7.79 -9.89 -9.63
CA LEU A 150 -7.35 -8.74 -8.82
C LEU A 150 -7.70 -7.38 -9.45
N ALA A 151 -8.70 -7.33 -10.34
CA ALA A 151 -9.10 -6.09 -11.02
C ALA A 151 -9.42 -4.93 -10.05
N ASP A 152 -9.97 -5.24 -8.87
CA ASP A 152 -10.37 -4.28 -7.84
C ASP A 152 -9.31 -4.10 -6.74
N GLN A 153 -8.20 -4.83 -6.82
CA GLN A 153 -7.16 -4.82 -5.79
C GLN A 153 -5.81 -4.29 -6.30
N LEU A 154 -5.65 -4.06 -7.61
CA LEU A 154 -4.45 -3.42 -8.15
C LEU A 154 -4.65 -1.91 -8.27
N LEU A 155 -3.68 -1.12 -7.79
CA LEU A 155 -3.66 0.33 -7.85
C LEU A 155 -2.44 0.82 -8.63
N PHE A 156 -2.61 1.92 -9.36
CA PHE A 156 -1.52 2.61 -10.05
C PHE A 156 -0.59 3.31 -9.05
N GLY A 157 0.70 3.32 -9.37
CA GLY A 157 1.71 4.08 -8.66
C GLY A 157 2.92 4.38 -9.56
N THR A 158 3.64 5.46 -9.29
CA THR A 158 4.77 5.89 -10.13
C THR A 158 6.14 5.67 -9.51
N SER A 159 6.22 5.52 -8.20
CA SER A 159 7.48 5.63 -7.44
C SER A 159 8.23 6.94 -7.70
N TYR A 160 7.53 8.04 -7.99
CA TYR A 160 8.20 9.33 -8.11
C TYR A 160 8.99 9.67 -6.82
N PRO A 161 10.24 10.17 -6.87
CA PRO A 161 10.94 10.68 -8.06
C PRO A 161 11.78 9.67 -8.85
N PHE A 162 11.77 8.38 -8.51
CA PHE A 162 12.59 7.36 -9.20
C PHE A 162 12.15 7.14 -10.65
N ARG A 163 10.87 7.37 -10.96
CA ARG A 163 10.35 7.41 -12.32
C ARG A 163 9.54 8.70 -12.55
N ALA A 164 9.64 9.27 -13.75
CA ALA A 164 8.85 10.42 -14.14
C ALA A 164 7.36 10.04 -14.24
N MET A 165 6.47 10.82 -13.61
CA MET A 165 5.04 10.51 -13.53
C MET A 165 4.40 10.32 -14.90
N GLY A 166 4.56 11.29 -15.83
CA GLY A 166 3.97 11.21 -17.17
C GLY A 166 4.41 9.98 -17.95
N GLN A 167 5.72 9.69 -17.96
CA GLN A 167 6.25 8.49 -18.62
C GLN A 167 5.69 7.20 -18.01
N THR A 168 5.54 7.16 -16.68
CA THR A 168 5.00 5.97 -16.01
C THR A 168 3.53 5.75 -16.37
N VAL A 169 2.73 6.81 -16.50
CA VAL A 169 1.34 6.71 -17.00
C VAL A 169 1.31 6.08 -18.40
N GLU A 170 2.11 6.61 -19.32
CA GLU A 170 2.19 6.08 -20.70
C GLU A 170 2.62 4.61 -20.74
N ASP A 171 3.61 4.25 -19.91
CA ASP A 171 4.12 2.88 -19.84
C ASP A 171 3.08 1.92 -19.26
N TYR A 172 2.33 2.32 -18.21
CA TYR A 172 1.22 1.52 -17.67
C TYR A 172 0.13 1.25 -18.71
N LEU A 173 -0.24 2.25 -19.51
CA LEU A 173 -1.25 2.09 -20.58
C LEU A 173 -0.83 1.11 -21.65
N ARG A 174 0.48 0.78 -21.74
CA ARG A 174 1.03 -0.20 -22.72
C ARG A 174 1.28 -1.59 -22.13
N LEU A 175 1.03 -1.81 -20.83
CA LEU A 175 1.30 -3.10 -20.17
C LEU A 175 0.34 -4.24 -20.59
N GLY A 176 -0.71 -3.96 -21.34
CA GLY A 176 -1.67 -4.96 -21.77
C GLY A 176 -2.80 -5.25 -20.77
N PHE A 177 -3.12 -4.29 -19.93
CA PHE A 177 -4.37 -4.32 -19.15
C PHE A 177 -5.57 -4.29 -20.10
N ARG A 178 -6.62 -5.06 -19.77
CA ARG A 178 -7.89 -5.01 -20.54
C ARG A 178 -8.60 -3.69 -20.31
N ASP A 179 -9.28 -3.17 -21.34
CA ASP A 179 -10.04 -1.91 -21.27
C ASP A 179 -11.02 -1.87 -20.08
N ALA A 180 -11.64 -3.02 -19.78
CA ALA A 180 -12.58 -3.15 -18.66
C ALA A 180 -11.97 -2.94 -17.25
N VAL A 181 -10.64 -3.00 -17.12
CA VAL A 181 -9.97 -2.90 -15.82
C VAL A 181 -9.02 -1.70 -15.70
N ILE A 182 -8.55 -1.14 -16.82
CA ILE A 182 -7.51 -0.10 -16.80
C ILE A 182 -7.95 1.16 -16.03
N GLU A 183 -9.19 1.61 -16.21
CA GLU A 183 -9.73 2.77 -15.50
C GLU A 183 -9.72 2.57 -13.99
N ARG A 184 -10.15 1.37 -13.54
CA ARG A 184 -10.11 1.01 -12.11
C ARG A 184 -8.70 1.04 -11.55
N ILE A 185 -7.72 0.53 -12.31
CA ILE A 185 -6.32 0.48 -11.88
C ILE A 185 -5.73 1.89 -11.80
N MET A 186 -5.96 2.70 -12.83
CA MET A 186 -5.34 4.03 -12.94
C MET A 186 -5.84 5.02 -11.87
N HIS A 187 -7.11 4.93 -11.45
CA HIS A 187 -7.66 5.82 -10.41
C HIS A 187 -8.80 5.20 -9.56
N GLY A 188 -9.77 4.50 -10.14
CA GLY A 188 -10.99 4.10 -9.45
C GLY A 188 -10.77 3.27 -8.18
N ASN A 189 -9.80 2.36 -8.18
CA ASN A 189 -9.45 1.59 -6.99
C ASN A 189 -8.87 2.47 -5.88
N ALA A 190 -8.00 3.44 -6.23
CA ALA A 190 -7.43 4.37 -5.26
C ALA A 190 -8.52 5.28 -4.66
N GLU A 191 -9.45 5.79 -5.48
CA GLU A 191 -10.60 6.60 -5.04
C GLU A 191 -11.44 5.83 -4.01
N ARG A 192 -11.74 4.58 -4.31
CA ARG A 192 -12.52 3.71 -3.42
C ARG A 192 -11.78 3.39 -2.13
N VAL A 193 -10.53 2.99 -2.21
CA VAL A 193 -9.69 2.60 -1.05
C VAL A 193 -9.46 3.79 -0.12
N LEU A 194 -9.17 4.97 -0.67
CA LEU A 194 -8.92 6.19 0.08
C LEU A 194 -10.21 6.97 0.43
N ARG A 195 -11.38 6.49 -0.01
CA ARG A 195 -12.70 7.10 0.24
C ARG A 195 -12.74 8.58 -0.17
N LEU A 196 -12.34 8.88 -1.40
CA LEU A 196 -12.17 10.27 -1.85
C LEU A 196 -13.50 10.98 -2.13
N GLY A 197 -14.57 10.27 -2.38
CA GLY A 197 -15.91 10.84 -2.62
C GLY A 197 -16.02 11.60 -3.95
N VAL A 198 -15.23 11.21 -4.94
CA VAL A 198 -15.25 11.75 -6.30
C VAL A 198 -16.06 10.86 -7.22
#